data_99a82295a3b35ed87c71041b54a57504
#
_entry.id   99a82295a3b35ed87c71041b54a57504
#
_cell.length_a   1.000
_cell.length_b   1.000
_cell.length_c   1.000
_cell.angle_alpha   90.00
_cell.angle_beta   90.00
_cell.angle_gamma   90.00
#
_symmetry.space_group_name_H-M   'P 1'
#
loop_
_entity.id
_entity.type
_entity.pdbx_description
1 polymer ?
#
loop_
_entity_poly.entity_id
_entity_poly.type
_entity_poly.pdbx_seq_one_letter_code
_entity_poly.pdbx_strand_id
1 'polypeptide(L)'
;MKKKRTNFIRPFVSALLLGGMMLPTYAEVTDTHLKEGTLPNGLTYYIYRNAEPSGRVDFFLSRNIGSRVEEADEKGLAHFLEHMCFNGSRNFPDNRLIEWLESVGVKFGKNLNAYTSADETVYNISMVPSGRESVLDSCLMVLRDWSDGLTLADAAIDSERGVIKGEWRHRDNAASRMLRRAAPRLYPGSPYGEAMPIGTMEVVENFPPQKLRDFYRKWYTPGAEAVIVAGDVDPEEMERKIAALFSDMGKDSKAVLAQEPEFPVNDRLSVIVESDPEQSTNMIQLYFKHDDRGLSSEERLRRELLADLISSMLIERFDALELADNTPVANVGVGDTNFLLSKKVKAYIVRAQAKPGRTDEALKALYRELRRGREKGFSNEDFENARAELLEKERNKAVERKSRSNTDLAKEISRYFTEGGVFETPAERLTRGEKMLEGITAEDCRARLAELVDPSGRNAVVLTYLRPGKGGELPSEKELEEAFY
;
A
#
# COMPACT_ATOMS: atom_id res chain seq x y z
N MET A 1 38.10 -48.63 55.93
CA MET A 1 36.94 -48.50 55.10
C MET A 1 36.90 -47.12 54.46
N LYS A 2 37.37 -46.98 53.22
CA LYS A 2 37.39 -45.73 52.49
C LYS A 2 36.34 -45.81 51.37
N LYS A 3 35.28 -44.94 51.38
CA LYS A 3 34.28 -44.81 50.32
C LYS A 3 34.87 -43.97 49.21
N LYS A 4 34.91 -44.52 48.00
CA LYS A 4 35.24 -43.81 46.75
C LYS A 4 34.05 -42.97 46.37
N ARG A 5 34.27 -41.66 46.09
CA ARG A 5 33.34 -40.77 45.42
C ARG A 5 33.58 -40.87 43.91
N THR A 6 32.57 -41.27 43.17
CA THR A 6 32.54 -41.24 41.69
C THR A 6 32.03 -39.88 41.23
N ASN A 7 32.90 -39.16 40.51
CA ASN A 7 32.54 -37.91 39.82
C ASN A 7 31.77 -38.24 38.52
N PHE A 8 30.53 -37.83 38.44
CA PHE A 8 29.76 -37.79 37.19
C PHE A 8 30.03 -36.45 36.48
N ILE A 9 30.76 -36.52 35.39
CA ILE A 9 30.90 -35.40 34.43
C ILE A 9 29.66 -35.39 33.57
N ARG A 10 28.83 -34.34 33.71
CA ARG A 10 27.74 -34.03 32.77
C ARG A 10 28.31 -33.34 31.53
N PRO A 11 27.98 -33.76 30.30
CA PRO A 11 28.34 -32.98 29.14
C PRO A 11 27.43 -31.75 29.03
N PHE A 12 28.07 -30.59 28.88
CA PHE A 12 27.43 -29.35 28.45
C PHE A 12 27.00 -29.52 27.01
N VAL A 13 25.71 -29.62 26.76
CA VAL A 13 25.14 -29.48 25.43
C VAL A 13 24.99 -27.97 25.16
N SER A 14 25.91 -27.42 24.40
CA SER A 14 25.76 -26.08 23.81
C SER A 14 24.61 -26.10 22.83
N ALA A 15 23.47 -25.58 23.20
CA ALA A 15 22.41 -25.27 22.29
C ALA A 15 22.87 -24.08 21.41
N LEU A 16 23.27 -24.35 20.19
CA LEU A 16 23.34 -23.33 19.13
C LEU A 16 21.91 -22.79 18.90
N LEU A 17 21.68 -21.60 19.42
CA LEU A 17 20.54 -20.78 18.98
C LEU A 17 20.81 -20.38 17.50
N LEU A 18 20.34 -21.21 16.58
CA LEU A 18 20.07 -20.78 15.23
C LEU A 18 18.95 -19.73 15.34
N GLY A 19 19.34 -18.46 15.24
CA GLY A 19 18.43 -17.36 15.02
C GLY A 19 17.76 -17.59 13.68
N GLY A 20 16.63 -18.30 13.68
CA GLY A 20 15.75 -18.37 12.54
C GLY A 20 15.26 -16.96 12.26
N MET A 21 15.67 -16.38 11.12
CA MET A 21 14.96 -15.28 10.52
C MET A 21 13.50 -15.75 10.38
N MET A 22 12.60 -15.21 11.18
CA MET A 22 11.18 -15.31 10.94
C MET A 22 10.90 -14.53 9.64
N LEU A 23 10.80 -15.27 8.55
CA LEU A 23 10.07 -14.77 7.37
C LEU A 23 8.65 -14.43 7.85
N PRO A 24 8.03 -13.36 7.35
CA PRO A 24 6.63 -13.06 7.66
C PRO A 24 5.75 -14.21 7.18
N THR A 25 5.29 -15.02 8.12
CA THR A 25 4.60 -16.30 7.91
C THR A 25 3.11 -16.13 7.61
N TYR A 26 2.69 -15.24 6.69
CA TYR A 26 1.25 -15.03 6.46
C TYR A 26 0.85 -14.77 5.02
N ALA A 27 1.66 -15.22 4.06
CA ALA A 27 1.22 -15.32 2.69
C ALA A 27 0.65 -16.72 2.47
N GLU A 28 -0.59 -16.84 2.08
CA GLU A 28 -1.28 -18.10 1.81
C GLU A 28 -1.87 -18.05 0.41
N VAL A 29 -1.50 -19.01 -0.44
CA VAL A 29 -2.07 -19.17 -1.78
C VAL A 29 -3.06 -20.33 -1.74
N THR A 30 -4.32 -20.05 -2.05
CA THR A 30 -5.35 -21.06 -2.22
C THR A 30 -5.78 -21.20 -3.68
N ASP A 31 -5.61 -20.17 -4.51
CA ASP A 31 -5.88 -20.22 -5.94
C ASP A 31 -4.84 -21.07 -6.67
N THR A 32 -5.22 -22.27 -7.07
CA THR A 32 -4.35 -23.26 -7.73
C THR A 32 -3.87 -22.84 -9.14
N HIS A 33 -4.39 -21.76 -9.70
CA HIS A 33 -3.93 -21.21 -10.98
C HIS A 33 -2.67 -20.35 -10.83
N LEU A 34 -2.32 -19.95 -9.60
CA LEU A 34 -1.10 -19.22 -9.31
C LEU A 34 0.05 -20.21 -9.06
N LYS A 35 1.06 -20.14 -9.90
CA LYS A 35 2.36 -20.75 -9.67
C LYS A 35 3.30 -19.72 -9.08
N GLU A 36 3.84 -20.01 -7.91
CA GLU A 36 4.81 -19.14 -7.23
C GLU A 36 6.11 -19.88 -6.93
N GLY A 37 7.20 -19.14 -6.82
CA GLY A 37 8.48 -19.68 -6.41
C GLY A 37 9.50 -18.59 -6.13
N THR A 38 10.63 -19.02 -5.56
CA THR A 38 11.76 -18.14 -5.26
C THR A 38 13.03 -18.73 -5.85
N LEU A 39 13.76 -17.94 -6.62
CA LEU A 39 15.05 -18.33 -7.18
C LEU A 39 16.13 -18.40 -6.08
N PRO A 40 17.24 -19.13 -6.30
CA PRO A 40 18.33 -19.24 -5.32
C PRO A 40 18.95 -17.90 -4.88
N ASN A 41 18.81 -16.85 -5.69
CA ASN A 41 19.29 -15.50 -5.39
C ASN A 41 18.26 -14.66 -4.58
N GLY A 42 17.08 -15.21 -4.25
CA GLY A 42 16.03 -14.57 -3.48
C GLY A 42 14.95 -13.86 -4.30
N LEU A 43 15.07 -13.80 -5.63
CA LEU A 43 14.01 -13.21 -6.47
C LEU A 43 12.77 -14.09 -6.41
N THR A 44 11.62 -13.48 -6.15
CA THR A 44 10.32 -14.15 -6.19
C THR A 44 9.71 -14.06 -7.58
N TYR A 45 8.97 -15.09 -7.99
CA TYR A 45 8.20 -15.02 -9.22
C TYR A 45 6.78 -15.57 -9.00
N TYR A 46 5.86 -15.00 -9.77
CA TYR A 46 4.46 -15.38 -9.80
C TYR A 46 4.02 -15.53 -11.26
N ILE A 47 3.39 -16.66 -11.58
CA ILE A 47 2.87 -16.93 -12.92
C ILE A 47 1.42 -17.35 -12.77
N TYR A 48 0.51 -16.57 -13.35
CA TYR A 48 -0.91 -16.87 -13.34
C TYR A 48 -1.41 -17.11 -14.75
N ARG A 49 -1.82 -18.36 -15.03
CA ARG A 49 -2.41 -18.68 -16.32
C ARG A 49 -3.83 -18.16 -16.39
N ASN A 50 -4.09 -17.23 -17.31
CA ASN A 50 -5.40 -16.65 -17.57
C ASN A 50 -5.60 -16.42 -19.07
N ALA A 51 -6.68 -16.96 -19.63
CA ALA A 51 -7.01 -16.80 -21.04
C ALA A 51 -8.03 -15.67 -21.31
N GLU A 52 -8.23 -14.79 -20.33
CA GLU A 52 -9.13 -13.64 -20.41
C GLU A 52 -8.38 -12.30 -20.20
N PRO A 53 -8.13 -11.53 -21.24
CA PRO A 53 -8.45 -11.80 -22.64
C PRO A 53 -7.46 -12.80 -23.29
N SER A 54 -7.96 -13.69 -24.14
CA SER A 54 -7.14 -14.66 -24.88
C SER A 54 -6.07 -13.97 -25.72
N GLY A 55 -4.92 -14.62 -25.85
CA GLY A 55 -3.79 -14.13 -26.65
C GLY A 55 -3.12 -12.88 -26.08
N ARG A 56 -3.26 -12.62 -24.80
CA ARG A 56 -2.64 -11.47 -24.09
C ARG A 56 -1.94 -11.90 -22.82
N VAL A 57 -0.87 -11.17 -22.48
CA VAL A 57 -0.07 -11.36 -21.27
C VAL A 57 0.31 -10.02 -20.69
N ASP A 58 0.34 -9.94 -19.38
CA ASP A 58 0.83 -8.80 -18.61
C ASP A 58 2.08 -9.20 -17.82
N PHE A 59 3.08 -8.34 -17.85
CA PHE A 59 4.34 -8.48 -17.14
C PHE A 59 4.47 -7.36 -16.12
N PHE A 60 4.73 -7.71 -14.86
CA PHE A 60 4.97 -6.75 -13.79
C PHE A 60 6.32 -7.04 -13.12
N LEU A 61 6.99 -5.99 -12.72
CA LEU A 61 8.13 -6.03 -11.81
C LEU A 61 7.74 -5.23 -10.58
N SER A 62 7.55 -5.90 -9.46
CA SER A 62 7.15 -5.27 -8.19
C SER A 62 8.32 -5.28 -7.22
N ARG A 63 8.51 -4.17 -6.50
CA ARG A 63 9.59 -4.01 -5.51
C ARG A 63 9.02 -3.54 -4.19
N ASN A 64 9.47 -4.15 -3.11
CA ASN A 64 9.20 -3.70 -1.73
C ASN A 64 10.12 -2.53 -1.32
N ILE A 65 10.39 -1.63 -2.27
CA ILE A 65 11.24 -0.44 -2.11
C ILE A 65 10.50 0.76 -2.70
N GLY A 66 10.33 1.79 -1.88
CA GLY A 66 9.77 3.08 -2.27
C GLY A 66 10.48 4.22 -1.53
N SER A 67 9.88 5.39 -1.47
CA SER A 67 10.54 6.58 -0.93
C SER A 67 10.82 6.56 0.58
N ARG A 68 10.23 5.62 1.35
CA ARG A 68 10.49 5.53 2.81
C ARG A 68 11.90 5.08 3.18
N VAL A 69 12.64 4.49 2.23
CA VAL A 69 14.02 4.04 2.48
C VAL A 69 15.06 5.13 2.19
N GLU A 70 14.63 6.26 1.69
CA GLU A 70 15.49 7.38 1.29
C GLU A 70 16.03 8.13 2.50
N GLU A 71 17.32 8.33 2.53
CA GLU A 71 18.00 9.22 3.47
C GLU A 71 17.71 10.70 3.11
N ALA A 72 18.13 11.63 3.96
CA ALA A 72 17.82 13.06 3.78
C ALA A 72 18.31 13.61 2.43
N ASP A 73 19.47 13.17 1.96
CA ASP A 73 20.08 13.58 0.68
C ASP A 73 19.72 12.66 -0.50
N GLU A 74 18.73 11.78 -0.30
CA GLU A 74 18.20 10.83 -1.28
C GLU A 74 16.73 11.09 -1.64
N LYS A 75 16.10 12.13 -1.05
CA LYS A 75 14.66 12.39 -1.20
C LYS A 75 14.24 12.62 -2.65
N GLY A 76 13.53 11.61 -3.20
CA GLY A 76 13.06 11.57 -4.59
C GLY A 76 13.83 10.60 -5.49
N LEU A 77 14.89 9.92 -5.01
CA LEU A 77 15.69 9.02 -5.85
C LEU A 77 14.94 7.75 -6.25
N ALA A 78 14.03 7.23 -5.41
CA ALA A 78 13.20 6.07 -5.78
C ALA A 78 12.31 6.40 -7.00
N HIS A 79 11.65 7.54 -6.98
CA HIS A 79 10.84 8.02 -8.10
C HIS A 79 11.71 8.41 -9.31
N PHE A 80 12.88 8.98 -9.08
CA PHE A 80 13.83 9.30 -10.15
C PHE A 80 14.29 8.02 -10.88
N LEU A 81 14.57 6.93 -10.15
CA LEU A 81 14.89 5.64 -10.76
C LEU A 81 13.73 5.05 -11.54
N GLU A 82 12.50 5.26 -11.09
CA GLU A 82 11.32 4.87 -11.85
C GLU A 82 11.37 5.45 -13.26
N HIS A 83 11.61 6.76 -13.40
CA HIS A 83 11.77 7.44 -14.68
C HIS A 83 12.96 6.90 -15.49
N MET A 84 14.10 6.66 -14.83
CA MET A 84 15.31 6.17 -15.52
C MET A 84 15.16 4.77 -16.10
N CYS A 85 14.19 3.97 -15.67
CA CYS A 85 13.86 2.69 -16.29
C CYS A 85 13.40 2.83 -17.76
N PHE A 86 12.99 4.03 -18.16
CA PHE A 86 12.59 4.33 -19.55
C PHE A 86 13.66 5.09 -20.34
N ASN A 87 14.80 5.46 -19.70
CA ASN A 87 15.84 6.32 -20.25
C ASN A 87 17.14 5.56 -20.58
N GLY A 88 17.02 4.30 -20.98
CA GLY A 88 18.11 3.49 -21.47
C GLY A 88 18.61 2.41 -20.52
N SER A 89 18.77 1.24 -21.08
CA SER A 89 19.26 0.04 -20.38
C SER A 89 20.26 -0.73 -21.28
N ARG A 90 20.83 -1.80 -20.73
CA ARG A 90 21.85 -2.64 -21.40
C ARG A 90 21.40 -3.14 -22.78
N ASN A 91 20.17 -3.63 -22.87
CA ASN A 91 19.64 -4.22 -24.10
C ASN A 91 18.77 -3.22 -24.90
N PHE A 92 18.29 -2.16 -24.25
CA PHE A 92 17.46 -1.14 -24.86
C PHE A 92 18.07 0.25 -24.60
N PRO A 93 19.12 0.66 -25.34
CA PRO A 93 19.76 1.95 -25.15
C PRO A 93 18.84 3.10 -25.58
N ASP A 94 18.94 4.24 -24.90
CA ASP A 94 18.19 5.47 -25.16
C ASP A 94 16.66 5.21 -25.12
N ASN A 95 15.91 5.68 -26.12
CA ASN A 95 14.46 5.52 -26.22
C ASN A 95 14.02 4.24 -26.92
N ARG A 96 14.94 3.32 -27.26
CA ARG A 96 14.60 2.12 -28.05
C ARG A 96 13.62 1.19 -27.36
N LEU A 97 13.54 1.21 -26.03
CA LEU A 97 12.54 0.45 -25.30
C LEU A 97 11.12 0.86 -25.68
N ILE A 98 10.84 2.18 -25.67
CA ILE A 98 9.51 2.71 -25.98
C ILE A 98 9.18 2.43 -27.45
N GLU A 99 10.09 2.72 -28.36
CA GLU A 99 9.92 2.48 -29.80
C GLU A 99 9.63 0.99 -30.09
N TRP A 100 10.36 0.08 -29.44
CA TRP A 100 10.16 -1.37 -29.61
C TRP A 100 8.78 -1.79 -29.06
N LEU A 101 8.41 -1.36 -27.85
CA LEU A 101 7.12 -1.70 -27.25
C LEU A 101 5.94 -1.18 -28.09
N GLU A 102 6.03 0.03 -28.61
CA GLU A 102 5.02 0.58 -29.51
C GLU A 102 4.90 -0.23 -30.81
N SER A 103 6.01 -0.73 -31.36
CA SER A 103 6.04 -1.57 -32.57
C SER A 103 5.31 -2.92 -32.38
N VAL A 104 5.19 -3.41 -31.14
CA VAL A 104 4.44 -4.62 -30.78
C VAL A 104 3.05 -4.33 -30.24
N GLY A 105 2.61 -3.07 -30.25
CA GLY A 105 1.26 -2.63 -29.88
C GLY A 105 1.08 -2.25 -28.41
N VAL A 106 2.15 -2.15 -27.65
CA VAL A 106 2.16 -1.65 -26.25
C VAL A 106 2.41 -0.14 -26.27
N LYS A 107 1.45 0.65 -25.77
CA LYS A 107 1.52 2.13 -25.80
C LYS A 107 1.94 2.67 -24.44
N PHE A 108 2.90 3.60 -24.43
CA PHE A 108 3.28 4.34 -23.22
C PHE A 108 2.09 5.10 -22.62
N GLY A 109 1.99 5.13 -21.31
CA GLY A 109 0.90 5.77 -20.55
C GLY A 109 -0.43 4.99 -20.55
N LYS A 110 -0.61 4.01 -21.45
CA LYS A 110 -1.80 3.15 -21.51
C LYS A 110 -1.51 1.72 -21.04
N ASN A 111 -0.51 1.09 -21.62
CA ASN A 111 -0.15 -0.31 -21.39
C ASN A 111 1.26 -0.45 -20.77
N LEU A 112 2.08 0.58 -20.87
CA LEU A 112 3.39 0.69 -20.24
C LEU A 112 3.32 1.79 -19.21
N ASN A 113 3.44 1.45 -17.93
CA ASN A 113 3.37 2.39 -16.82
C ASN A 113 4.30 1.96 -15.69
N ALA A 114 4.55 2.89 -14.77
CA ALA A 114 5.17 2.63 -13.49
C ALA A 114 4.59 3.58 -12.43
N TYR A 115 4.82 3.26 -11.17
CA TYR A 115 4.56 4.18 -10.07
C TYR A 115 5.46 3.90 -8.88
N THR A 116 5.76 4.95 -8.12
CA THR A 116 6.47 4.88 -6.85
C THR A 116 5.55 5.37 -5.73
N SER A 117 5.46 4.60 -4.65
CA SER A 117 4.83 5.00 -3.40
C SER A 117 5.88 5.08 -2.28
N ALA A 118 5.45 5.29 -1.05
CA ALA A 118 6.37 5.20 0.09
C ALA A 118 6.93 3.78 0.27
N ASP A 119 6.14 2.75 0.00
CA ASP A 119 6.48 1.36 0.30
C ASP A 119 6.97 0.54 -0.88
N GLU A 120 6.61 0.93 -2.10
CA GLU A 120 6.87 0.11 -3.28
C GLU A 120 7.11 0.93 -4.54
N THR A 121 7.80 0.30 -5.51
CA THR A 121 7.87 0.76 -6.90
C THR A 121 7.44 -0.40 -7.80
N VAL A 122 6.51 -0.15 -8.71
CA VAL A 122 5.93 -1.18 -9.59
C VAL A 122 5.99 -0.70 -11.03
N TYR A 123 6.44 -1.59 -11.91
CA TYR A 123 6.51 -1.40 -13.37
C TYR A 123 5.59 -2.40 -14.04
N ASN A 124 4.92 -2.02 -15.11
CA ASN A 124 4.09 -2.94 -15.87
C ASN A 124 4.17 -2.76 -17.38
N ILE A 125 4.15 -3.89 -18.08
CA ILE A 125 3.96 -4.00 -19.53
C ILE A 125 2.71 -4.84 -19.72
N SER A 126 1.60 -4.22 -20.10
CA SER A 126 0.28 -4.86 -20.15
C SER A 126 -0.22 -5.08 -21.56
N MET A 127 -1.10 -6.06 -21.73
CA MET A 127 -1.78 -6.37 -22.99
C MET A 127 -0.80 -6.79 -24.14
N VAL A 128 0.33 -7.40 -23.79
CA VAL A 128 1.32 -7.93 -24.73
C VAL A 128 0.72 -9.09 -25.53
N PRO A 129 0.86 -9.16 -26.86
CA PRO A 129 0.44 -10.32 -27.66
C PRO A 129 1.22 -11.58 -27.27
N SER A 130 0.54 -12.67 -26.83
CA SER A 130 1.19 -13.93 -26.41
C SER A 130 1.60 -14.83 -27.58
N GLY A 131 1.08 -14.60 -28.80
CA GLY A 131 1.31 -15.45 -29.94
C GLY A 131 2.73 -15.41 -30.55
N ARG A 132 3.64 -14.60 -30.00
CA ARG A 132 5.05 -14.50 -30.47
C ARG A 132 6.00 -14.64 -29.29
N GLU A 133 6.65 -15.80 -29.23
CA GLU A 133 7.60 -16.13 -28.15
C GLU A 133 8.71 -15.07 -28.00
N SER A 134 9.29 -14.60 -29.10
CA SER A 134 10.33 -13.57 -29.07
C SER A 134 9.88 -12.24 -28.42
N VAL A 135 8.58 -11.92 -28.46
CA VAL A 135 8.04 -10.74 -27.79
C VAL A 135 7.96 -10.98 -26.28
N LEU A 136 7.57 -12.17 -25.84
CA LEU A 136 7.53 -12.54 -24.43
C LEU A 136 8.94 -12.54 -23.84
N ASP A 137 9.92 -13.13 -24.55
CA ASP A 137 11.34 -13.13 -24.16
C ASP A 137 11.90 -11.71 -24.02
N SER A 138 11.54 -10.83 -24.96
CA SER A 138 11.96 -9.43 -24.89
C SER A 138 11.30 -8.68 -23.73
N CYS A 139 10.04 -8.96 -23.39
CA CYS A 139 9.40 -8.38 -22.21
C CYS A 139 10.10 -8.83 -20.91
N LEU A 140 10.45 -10.10 -20.78
CA LEU A 140 11.24 -10.57 -19.65
C LEU A 140 12.61 -9.91 -19.61
N MET A 141 13.26 -9.70 -20.76
CA MET A 141 14.54 -8.99 -20.87
C MET A 141 14.41 -7.53 -20.40
N VAL A 142 13.29 -6.86 -20.70
CA VAL A 142 13.00 -5.51 -20.18
C VAL A 142 12.94 -5.53 -18.66
N LEU A 143 12.18 -6.47 -18.06
CA LEU A 143 12.12 -6.59 -16.60
C LEU A 143 13.50 -6.86 -15.99
N ARG A 144 14.31 -7.70 -16.66
CA ARG A 144 15.69 -7.96 -16.23
C ARG A 144 16.56 -6.70 -16.29
N ASP A 145 16.45 -5.93 -17.36
CA ASP A 145 17.21 -4.69 -17.51
C ASP A 145 16.77 -3.64 -16.47
N TRP A 146 15.50 -3.55 -16.15
CA TRP A 146 15.02 -2.70 -15.06
C TRP A 146 15.59 -3.14 -13.71
N SER A 147 15.81 -4.44 -13.51
CA SER A 147 16.36 -4.98 -12.26
C SER A 147 17.83 -4.65 -12.05
N ASP A 148 18.70 -4.92 -13.03
CA ASP A 148 20.15 -4.75 -12.86
C ASP A 148 20.90 -4.22 -14.11
N GLY A 149 20.15 -3.74 -15.11
CA GLY A 149 20.71 -3.34 -16.40
C GLY A 149 20.57 -1.87 -16.78
N LEU A 150 20.17 -0.97 -15.88
CA LEU A 150 20.04 0.45 -16.20
C LEU A 150 21.41 1.08 -16.49
N THR A 151 21.50 1.89 -17.54
CA THR A 151 22.73 2.58 -17.92
C THR A 151 23.04 3.78 -17.02
N LEU A 152 22.03 4.49 -16.57
CA LEU A 152 22.12 5.67 -15.69
C LEU A 152 23.20 6.66 -16.17
N ALA A 153 23.19 6.98 -17.48
CA ALA A 153 24.13 7.91 -18.07
C ALA A 153 23.93 9.33 -17.49
N ASP A 154 25.02 10.06 -17.23
CA ASP A 154 24.96 11.40 -16.63
C ASP A 154 24.07 12.35 -17.44
N ALA A 155 24.19 12.34 -18.76
CA ALA A 155 23.38 13.19 -19.63
C ALA A 155 21.87 12.87 -19.56
N ALA A 156 21.51 11.59 -19.43
CA ALA A 156 20.11 11.17 -19.28
C ALA A 156 19.57 11.58 -17.90
N ILE A 157 20.35 11.41 -16.84
CA ILE A 157 20.00 11.87 -15.49
C ILE A 157 19.75 13.38 -15.49
N ASP A 158 20.67 14.16 -16.03
CA ASP A 158 20.55 15.62 -16.04
C ASP A 158 19.36 16.10 -16.88
N SER A 159 19.05 15.43 -17.98
CA SER A 159 17.84 15.72 -18.78
C SER A 159 16.56 15.44 -17.99
N GLU A 160 16.53 14.34 -17.23
CA GLU A 160 15.33 13.89 -16.50
C GLU A 160 14.97 14.80 -15.33
N ARG A 161 15.93 15.52 -14.73
CA ARG A 161 15.66 16.51 -13.67
C ARG A 161 14.59 17.53 -14.10
N GLY A 162 14.65 17.98 -15.36
CA GLY A 162 13.68 18.92 -15.92
C GLY A 162 12.27 18.33 -16.02
N VAL A 163 12.16 17.05 -16.37
CA VAL A 163 10.90 16.33 -16.46
C VAL A 163 10.25 16.19 -15.08
N ILE A 164 10.99 15.70 -14.08
CA ILE A 164 10.50 15.56 -12.71
C ILE A 164 10.12 16.90 -12.10
N LYS A 165 10.89 17.96 -12.36
CA LYS A 165 10.52 19.33 -11.94
C LYS A 165 9.20 19.79 -12.58
N GLY A 166 8.96 19.44 -13.85
CA GLY A 166 7.68 19.68 -14.52
C GLY A 166 6.53 18.95 -13.82
N GLU A 167 6.72 17.67 -13.52
CA GLU A 167 5.75 16.86 -12.80
C GLU A 167 5.47 17.38 -11.39
N TRP A 168 6.49 17.75 -10.65
CA TRP A 168 6.36 18.37 -9.33
C TRP A 168 5.43 19.60 -9.37
N ARG A 169 5.59 20.47 -10.38
CA ARG A 169 4.73 21.65 -10.56
C ARG A 169 3.28 21.27 -10.83
N HIS A 170 3.04 20.21 -11.63
CA HIS A 170 1.70 19.72 -11.91
C HIS A 170 1.02 19.09 -10.70
N ARG A 171 1.78 18.43 -9.84
CA ARG A 171 1.30 17.79 -8.62
C ARG A 171 1.25 18.72 -7.40
N ASP A 172 1.81 19.93 -7.48
CA ASP A 172 1.82 20.90 -6.39
C ASP A 172 0.48 21.63 -6.26
N ASN A 173 -0.52 20.92 -5.75
CA ASN A 173 -1.84 21.43 -5.43
C ASN A 173 -2.02 21.59 -3.92
N ALA A 174 -3.12 22.23 -3.50
CA ALA A 174 -3.44 22.50 -2.09
C ALA A 174 -3.32 21.25 -1.20
N ALA A 175 -3.93 20.13 -1.62
CA ALA A 175 -3.93 18.88 -0.86
C ALA A 175 -2.51 18.31 -0.68
N SER A 176 -1.69 18.32 -1.76
CA SER A 176 -0.30 17.85 -1.70
C SER A 176 0.56 18.71 -0.79
N ARG A 177 0.39 20.04 -0.82
CA ARG A 177 1.12 20.96 0.06
C ARG A 177 0.76 20.76 1.52
N MET A 178 -0.54 20.62 1.82
CA MET A 178 -1.03 20.36 3.19
C MET A 178 -0.55 19.01 3.70
N LEU A 179 -0.66 17.93 2.89
CA LEU A 179 -0.17 16.61 3.29
C LEU A 179 1.33 16.63 3.59
N ARG A 180 2.15 17.30 2.76
CA ARG A 180 3.60 17.42 2.97
C ARG A 180 3.93 18.10 4.29
N ARG A 181 3.18 19.14 4.68
CA ARG A 181 3.37 19.81 5.97
C ARG A 181 2.89 18.97 7.15
N ALA A 182 1.79 18.23 6.97
CA ALA A 182 1.23 17.38 8.01
C ALA A 182 2.02 16.08 8.26
N ALA A 183 2.68 15.53 7.23
CA ALA A 183 3.27 14.20 7.25
C ALA A 183 4.22 13.94 8.45
N PRO A 184 5.14 14.83 8.85
CA PRO A 184 6.01 14.59 10.02
C PRO A 184 5.23 14.44 11.34
N ARG A 185 4.07 15.08 11.44
CA ARG A 185 3.19 14.98 12.62
C ARG A 185 2.25 13.78 12.56
N LEU A 186 1.88 13.34 11.36
CA LEU A 186 1.08 12.13 11.13
C LEU A 186 1.86 10.87 11.47
N TYR A 187 3.18 10.89 11.25
CA TYR A 187 4.08 9.74 11.43
C TYR A 187 5.28 10.09 12.33
N PRO A 188 5.04 10.46 13.59
CA PRO A 188 6.13 10.88 14.49
C PRO A 188 7.17 9.77 14.66
N GLY A 189 8.44 10.10 14.42
CA GLY A 189 9.56 9.16 14.52
C GLY A 189 9.60 8.06 13.46
N SER A 190 8.73 8.09 12.47
CA SER A 190 8.68 7.11 11.39
C SER A 190 9.20 7.69 10.07
N PRO A 191 9.85 6.87 9.23
CA PRO A 191 10.29 7.28 7.88
C PRO A 191 9.17 7.85 7.00
N TYR A 192 7.92 7.45 7.23
CA TYR A 192 6.77 7.97 6.46
C TYR A 192 6.56 9.47 6.59
N GLY A 193 7.03 10.08 7.69
CA GLY A 193 6.92 11.54 7.87
C GLY A 193 7.62 12.36 6.79
N GLU A 194 8.57 11.77 6.10
CA GLU A 194 9.36 12.40 5.04
C GLU A 194 9.36 11.62 3.72
N ALA A 195 8.47 10.63 3.57
CA ALA A 195 8.45 9.68 2.46
C ALA A 195 7.55 10.14 1.30
N MET A 196 7.57 11.42 0.95
CA MET A 196 6.87 11.91 -0.25
C MET A 196 7.59 11.40 -1.51
N PRO A 197 6.97 10.58 -2.38
CA PRO A 197 7.67 9.91 -3.47
C PRO A 197 8.39 10.85 -4.44
N ILE A 198 7.79 12.01 -4.75
CA ILE A 198 8.41 12.99 -5.65
C ILE A 198 9.64 13.67 -5.02
N GLY A 199 9.87 13.51 -3.71
CA GLY A 199 11.00 14.04 -2.99
C GLY A 199 11.00 15.54 -2.82
N THR A 200 12.19 16.11 -2.71
CA THR A 200 12.43 17.55 -2.62
C THR A 200 13.17 18.06 -3.84
N MET A 201 12.78 19.22 -4.35
CA MET A 201 13.46 19.80 -5.52
C MET A 201 14.90 20.18 -5.24
N GLU A 202 15.25 20.47 -3.97
CA GLU A 202 16.62 20.70 -3.55
C GLU A 202 17.51 19.48 -3.85
N VAL A 203 17.04 18.26 -3.49
CA VAL A 203 17.77 17.02 -3.79
C VAL A 203 17.69 16.71 -5.28
N VAL A 204 16.49 16.68 -5.87
CA VAL A 204 16.28 16.28 -7.28
C VAL A 204 17.11 17.10 -8.26
N GLU A 205 17.25 18.40 -8.03
CA GLU A 205 18.03 19.28 -8.91
C GLU A 205 19.54 19.15 -8.72
N ASN A 206 20.04 18.68 -7.55
CA ASN A 206 21.45 18.82 -7.19
C ASN A 206 22.18 17.51 -6.83
N PHE A 207 21.49 16.37 -6.67
CA PHE A 207 22.19 15.13 -6.33
C PHE A 207 23.23 14.76 -7.40
N PRO A 208 24.43 14.28 -7.03
CA PRO A 208 25.42 13.83 -8.00
C PRO A 208 24.96 12.52 -8.66
N PRO A 209 25.12 12.34 -9.99
CA PRO A 209 24.69 11.12 -10.68
C PRO A 209 25.16 9.80 -10.03
N GLN A 210 26.33 9.84 -9.39
CA GLN A 210 26.85 8.68 -8.66
C GLN A 210 25.93 8.26 -7.49
N LYS A 211 25.27 9.20 -6.80
CA LYS A 211 24.34 8.93 -5.73
C LYS A 211 23.16 8.07 -6.20
N LEU A 212 22.61 8.36 -7.38
CA LEU A 212 21.53 7.58 -7.98
C LEU A 212 21.98 6.14 -8.31
N ARG A 213 23.21 5.99 -8.84
CA ARG A 213 23.80 4.68 -9.11
C ARG A 213 24.04 3.88 -7.84
N ASP A 214 24.44 4.55 -6.75
CA ASP A 214 24.65 3.91 -5.44
C ASP A 214 23.32 3.46 -4.84
N PHE A 215 22.28 4.30 -4.94
CA PHE A 215 20.92 3.99 -4.54
C PHE A 215 20.37 2.79 -5.34
N TYR A 216 20.54 2.77 -6.66
CA TYR A 216 20.18 1.65 -7.52
C TYR A 216 20.84 0.36 -7.07
N ARG A 217 22.17 0.33 -6.92
CA ARG A 217 22.91 -0.86 -6.47
C ARG A 217 22.53 -1.33 -5.06
N LYS A 218 22.18 -0.40 -4.17
CA LYS A 218 21.81 -0.71 -2.78
C LYS A 218 20.45 -1.39 -2.71
N TRP A 219 19.47 -0.89 -3.45
CA TRP A 219 18.07 -1.25 -3.25
C TRP A 219 17.48 -2.17 -4.32
N TYR A 220 18.02 -2.16 -5.53
CA TYR A 220 17.52 -3.00 -6.62
C TYR A 220 18.21 -4.38 -6.56
N THR A 221 17.74 -5.20 -5.62
CA THR A 221 18.33 -6.52 -5.34
C THR A 221 17.26 -7.60 -5.50
N PRO A 222 17.65 -8.83 -5.89
CA PRO A 222 16.69 -9.92 -6.15
C PRO A 222 15.71 -10.17 -5.01
N GLY A 223 16.19 -10.14 -3.76
CA GLY A 223 15.34 -10.42 -2.58
C GLY A 223 14.26 -9.36 -2.30
N ALA A 224 14.35 -8.18 -2.92
CA ALA A 224 13.36 -7.11 -2.79
C ALA A 224 12.36 -7.07 -3.95
N GLU A 225 12.46 -8.01 -4.91
CA GLU A 225 11.73 -7.97 -6.19
C GLU A 225 10.89 -9.20 -6.43
N ALA A 226 9.80 -9.00 -7.18
CA ALA A 226 9.01 -10.07 -7.77
C ALA A 226 8.76 -9.82 -9.25
N VAL A 227 9.00 -10.85 -10.06
CA VAL A 227 8.56 -10.93 -11.45
C VAL A 227 7.18 -11.58 -11.49
N ILE A 228 6.21 -10.89 -12.07
CA ILE A 228 4.82 -11.35 -12.15
C ILE A 228 4.43 -11.44 -13.63
N VAL A 229 3.90 -12.61 -14.02
CA VAL A 229 3.37 -12.84 -15.37
C VAL A 229 1.94 -13.35 -15.24
N ALA A 230 0.99 -12.61 -15.80
CA ALA A 230 -0.41 -13.03 -15.81
C ALA A 230 -0.96 -13.02 -17.24
N GLY A 231 -1.47 -14.17 -17.72
CA GLY A 231 -2.03 -14.22 -19.06
C GLY A 231 -2.02 -15.59 -19.72
N ASP A 232 -2.20 -15.56 -21.03
CA ASP A 232 -2.28 -16.76 -21.86
C ASP A 232 -0.88 -17.29 -22.17
N VAL A 233 -0.29 -17.96 -21.18
CA VAL A 233 1.06 -18.54 -21.20
C VAL A 233 1.08 -19.95 -20.61
N ASP A 234 2.09 -20.72 -20.95
CA ASP A 234 2.42 -21.96 -20.26
C ASP A 234 3.24 -21.64 -19.01
N PRO A 235 2.77 -21.99 -17.80
CA PRO A 235 3.47 -21.63 -16.56
C PRO A 235 4.84 -22.30 -16.40
N GLU A 236 5.00 -23.55 -16.84
CA GLU A 236 6.27 -24.30 -16.74
C GLU A 236 7.33 -23.72 -17.69
N GLU A 237 6.92 -23.32 -18.89
CA GLU A 237 7.80 -22.67 -19.84
C GLU A 237 8.23 -21.29 -19.33
N MET A 238 7.29 -20.50 -18.82
CA MET A 238 7.56 -19.15 -18.28
C MET A 238 8.50 -19.22 -17.07
N GLU A 239 8.29 -20.18 -16.15
CA GLU A 239 9.20 -20.43 -15.03
C GLU A 239 10.64 -20.71 -15.50
N ARG A 240 10.80 -21.60 -16.50
CA ARG A 240 12.12 -21.89 -17.05
C ARG A 240 12.80 -20.65 -17.66
N LYS A 241 12.05 -19.81 -18.36
CA LYS A 241 12.53 -18.55 -18.94
C LYS A 241 12.96 -17.57 -17.84
N ILE A 242 12.12 -17.39 -16.80
CA ILE A 242 12.44 -16.55 -15.64
C ILE A 242 13.69 -17.07 -14.93
N ALA A 243 13.77 -18.37 -14.64
CA ALA A 243 14.93 -18.96 -14.00
C ALA A 243 16.22 -18.79 -14.83
N ALA A 244 16.16 -19.03 -16.14
CA ALA A 244 17.31 -18.87 -17.03
C ALA A 244 17.81 -17.41 -17.08
N LEU A 245 16.89 -16.44 -17.05
CA LEU A 245 17.22 -15.02 -17.21
C LEU A 245 17.63 -14.33 -15.91
N PHE A 246 17.06 -14.71 -14.76
CA PHE A 246 17.22 -13.98 -13.50
C PHE A 246 18.12 -14.68 -12.46
N SER A 247 18.48 -15.97 -12.62
CA SER A 247 19.24 -16.71 -11.59
C SER A 247 20.66 -16.19 -11.35
N ASP A 248 21.26 -15.50 -12.30
CA ASP A 248 22.61 -14.94 -12.17
C ASP A 248 22.63 -13.50 -11.63
N MET A 249 21.45 -12.90 -11.41
CA MET A 249 21.29 -11.55 -10.91
C MET A 249 21.78 -11.44 -9.46
N GLY A 250 22.49 -10.36 -9.14
CA GLY A 250 22.86 -10.02 -7.77
C GLY A 250 23.86 -10.96 -7.10
N LYS A 251 24.62 -11.76 -7.84
CA LYS A 251 25.63 -12.71 -7.29
C LYS A 251 26.60 -12.07 -6.30
N ASP A 252 26.88 -10.77 -6.47
CA ASP A 252 27.82 -10.01 -5.67
C ASP A 252 27.13 -9.01 -4.71
N SER A 253 25.80 -8.97 -4.66
CA SER A 253 25.05 -8.07 -3.82
C SER A 253 24.52 -8.80 -2.58
N LYS A 254 24.79 -8.24 -1.39
CA LYS A 254 24.04 -8.64 -0.19
C LYS A 254 22.62 -8.09 -0.35
N ALA A 255 21.64 -8.98 -0.28
CA ALA A 255 20.23 -8.55 -0.27
C ALA A 255 20.01 -7.59 0.90
N VAL A 256 19.73 -6.33 0.59
CA VAL A 256 19.30 -5.33 1.55
C VAL A 256 17.80 -5.29 1.49
N LEU A 257 17.13 -5.80 2.52
CA LEU A 257 15.70 -5.67 2.67
C LEU A 257 15.41 -4.40 3.46
N ALA A 258 14.45 -3.63 3.03
CA ALA A 258 13.98 -2.49 3.79
C ALA A 258 13.38 -2.98 5.12
N GLN A 259 13.84 -2.39 6.23
CA GLN A 259 13.26 -2.69 7.53
C GLN A 259 11.79 -2.27 7.57
N GLU A 260 10.94 -3.11 8.15
CA GLU A 260 9.56 -2.73 8.42
C GLU A 260 9.56 -1.58 9.45
N PRO A 261 8.91 -0.46 9.15
CA PRO A 261 8.84 0.64 10.09
C PRO A 261 8.00 0.26 11.31
N GLU A 262 8.36 0.80 12.46
CA GLU A 262 7.53 0.65 13.65
C GLU A 262 6.15 1.31 13.43
N PHE A 263 5.15 0.79 14.14
CA PHE A 263 3.82 1.39 14.11
C PHE A 263 3.87 2.79 14.74
N PRO A 264 3.42 3.85 14.04
CA PRO A 264 3.51 5.23 14.53
C PRO A 264 2.45 5.49 15.62
N VAL A 265 2.77 5.09 16.87
CA VAL A 265 1.89 5.28 18.03
C VAL A 265 1.80 6.76 18.38
N ASN A 266 0.60 7.21 18.74
CA ASN A 266 0.41 8.42 19.52
C ASN A 266 -0.39 8.06 20.79
N ASP A 267 0.12 8.49 21.96
CA ASP A 267 -0.46 8.15 23.26
C ASP A 267 -1.74 8.92 23.58
N ARG A 268 -1.98 10.02 22.87
CA ARG A 268 -3.15 10.90 22.97
C ARG A 268 -3.57 11.39 21.60
N LEU A 269 -4.73 12.02 21.52
CA LEU A 269 -5.20 12.65 20.29
C LEU A 269 -4.13 13.55 19.66
N SER A 270 -3.92 13.37 18.37
CA SER A 270 -3.13 14.28 17.54
C SER A 270 -4.08 15.15 16.73
N VAL A 271 -4.04 16.45 16.91
CA VAL A 271 -4.83 17.40 16.12
C VAL A 271 -3.89 18.15 15.19
N ILE A 272 -4.19 18.16 13.89
CA ILE A 272 -3.38 18.82 12.86
C ILE A 272 -4.31 19.71 12.02
N VAL A 273 -4.09 21.01 12.11
CA VAL A 273 -4.85 21.99 11.33
C VAL A 273 -3.98 22.47 10.19
N GLU A 274 -4.34 22.07 8.97
CA GLU A 274 -3.70 22.52 7.75
C GLU A 274 -4.65 23.37 6.93
N SER A 275 -4.10 24.39 6.28
CA SER A 275 -4.87 25.27 5.40
C SER A 275 -4.08 25.67 4.16
N ASP A 276 -4.82 25.95 3.10
CA ASP A 276 -4.24 26.46 1.85
C ASP A 276 -5.25 27.40 1.17
N PRO A 277 -4.83 28.56 0.62
CA PRO A 277 -5.73 29.49 -0.07
C PRO A 277 -6.46 28.89 -1.28
N GLU A 278 -5.87 27.87 -1.93
CA GLU A 278 -6.44 27.19 -3.09
C GLU A 278 -7.37 26.02 -2.69
N GLN A 279 -7.48 25.72 -1.39
CA GLN A 279 -8.42 24.70 -0.93
C GLN A 279 -9.87 25.13 -1.19
N SER A 280 -10.64 24.26 -1.85
CA SER A 280 -12.01 24.58 -2.28
C SER A 280 -13.05 24.32 -1.21
N THR A 281 -12.83 23.33 -0.33
CA THR A 281 -13.76 22.86 0.69
C THR A 281 -13.06 22.66 2.02
N ASN A 282 -13.79 22.79 3.12
CA ASN A 282 -13.27 22.48 4.44
C ASN A 282 -13.43 20.99 4.73
N MET A 283 -12.34 20.24 4.69
CA MET A 283 -12.33 18.80 4.96
C MET A 283 -11.90 18.54 6.39
N ILE A 284 -12.61 17.67 7.06
CA ILE A 284 -12.26 17.11 8.36
C ILE A 284 -12.14 15.60 8.24
N GLN A 285 -11.09 15.04 8.83
CA GLN A 285 -10.76 13.62 8.74
C GLN A 285 -10.33 13.13 10.12
N LEU A 286 -11.05 12.13 10.62
CA LEU A 286 -10.73 11.44 11.86
C LEU A 286 -10.16 10.09 11.49
N TYR A 287 -8.93 9.80 11.94
CA TYR A 287 -8.28 8.53 11.75
C TYR A 287 -8.10 7.85 13.11
N PHE A 288 -8.40 6.57 13.15
CA PHE A 288 -8.14 5.68 14.28
C PHE A 288 -7.19 4.61 13.80
N LYS A 289 -5.89 4.83 14.01
CA LYS A 289 -4.84 3.94 13.51
C LYS A 289 -4.86 2.59 14.23
N HIS A 290 -4.65 1.51 13.48
CA HIS A 290 -4.51 0.18 14.04
C HIS A 290 -3.46 -0.63 13.26
N ASP A 291 -2.93 -1.67 13.92
CA ASP A 291 -1.91 -2.55 13.39
C ASP A 291 -2.50 -3.93 13.12
N ASP A 292 -2.39 -4.39 11.88
CA ASP A 292 -2.83 -5.72 11.47
C ASP A 292 -1.65 -6.67 11.16
N ARG A 293 -0.43 -6.24 11.46
CA ARG A 293 0.76 -7.08 11.31
C ARG A 293 0.71 -8.24 12.32
N GLY A 294 1.12 -9.41 11.87
CA GLY A 294 1.12 -10.61 12.72
C GLY A 294 -0.24 -11.27 12.90
N LEU A 295 -1.32 -10.72 12.36
CA LEU A 295 -2.61 -11.39 12.35
C LEU A 295 -2.63 -12.55 11.35
N SER A 296 -3.30 -13.64 11.71
CA SER A 296 -3.65 -14.70 10.77
C SER A 296 -4.58 -14.20 9.67
N SER A 297 -4.68 -14.95 8.57
CA SER A 297 -5.59 -14.66 7.47
C SER A 297 -7.05 -14.58 7.92
N GLU A 298 -7.45 -15.45 8.87
CA GLU A 298 -8.79 -15.48 9.43
C GLU A 298 -9.09 -14.26 10.32
N GLU A 299 -8.15 -13.87 11.18
CA GLU A 299 -8.30 -12.66 12.01
C GLU A 299 -8.37 -11.40 11.16
N ARG A 300 -7.57 -11.31 10.10
CA ARG A 300 -7.58 -10.19 9.16
C ARG A 300 -8.93 -10.11 8.44
N LEU A 301 -9.43 -11.24 7.89
CA LEU A 301 -10.75 -11.31 7.26
C LEU A 301 -11.85 -10.87 8.24
N ARG A 302 -11.81 -11.36 9.49
CA ARG A 302 -12.79 -10.98 10.50
C ARG A 302 -12.76 -9.47 10.77
N ARG A 303 -11.58 -8.84 10.87
CA ARG A 303 -11.46 -7.40 11.06
C ARG A 303 -11.99 -6.60 9.89
N GLU A 304 -11.73 -7.03 8.66
CA GLU A 304 -12.27 -6.41 7.45
C GLU A 304 -13.79 -6.45 7.42
N LEU A 305 -14.39 -7.62 7.67
CA LEU A 305 -15.85 -7.78 7.70
C LEU A 305 -16.50 -6.96 8.83
N LEU A 306 -15.88 -6.91 10.02
CA LEU A 306 -16.33 -6.06 11.12
C LEU A 306 -16.27 -4.57 10.74
N ALA A 307 -15.19 -4.13 10.10
CA ALA A 307 -15.06 -2.75 9.65
C ALA A 307 -16.10 -2.37 8.59
N ASP A 308 -16.38 -3.28 7.63
CA ASP A 308 -17.42 -3.09 6.63
C ASP A 308 -18.83 -3.00 7.26
N LEU A 309 -19.17 -3.91 8.20
CA LEU A 309 -20.45 -3.87 8.93
C LEU A 309 -20.62 -2.58 9.75
N ILE A 310 -19.57 -2.21 10.50
CA ILE A 310 -19.57 -0.96 11.28
C ILE A 310 -19.76 0.24 10.35
N SER A 311 -19.09 0.23 9.20
CA SER A 311 -19.17 1.32 8.23
C SER A 311 -20.57 1.45 7.63
N SER A 312 -21.21 0.34 7.25
CA SER A 312 -22.59 0.35 6.74
C SER A 312 -23.57 0.94 7.78
N MET A 313 -23.49 0.46 9.03
CA MET A 313 -24.37 0.96 10.11
C MET A 313 -24.08 2.42 10.51
N LEU A 314 -22.84 2.89 10.40
CA LEU A 314 -22.49 4.29 10.69
C LEU A 314 -22.87 5.22 9.55
N ILE A 315 -22.78 4.77 8.28
CA ILE A 315 -23.15 5.64 7.15
C ILE A 315 -24.62 6.00 7.21
N GLU A 316 -25.51 5.09 7.57
CA GLU A 316 -26.93 5.38 7.76
C GLU A 316 -27.17 6.48 8.81
N ARG A 317 -26.41 6.47 9.92
CA ARG A 317 -26.48 7.51 10.96
C ARG A 317 -25.93 8.85 10.47
N PHE A 318 -24.87 8.80 9.66
CA PHE A 318 -24.29 10.01 9.08
C PHE A 318 -25.18 10.59 7.98
N ASP A 319 -25.85 9.78 7.19
CA ASP A 319 -26.86 10.24 6.22
C ASP A 319 -28.02 10.96 6.94
N ALA A 320 -28.50 10.39 8.03
CA ALA A 320 -29.51 11.05 8.86
C ALA A 320 -29.01 12.39 9.45
N LEU A 321 -27.73 12.46 9.84
CA LEU A 321 -27.08 13.68 10.30
C LEU A 321 -26.96 14.70 9.17
N GLU A 322 -26.63 14.30 7.94
CA GLU A 322 -26.54 15.19 6.79
C GLU A 322 -27.89 15.80 6.39
N LEU A 323 -28.95 15.02 6.55
CA LEU A 323 -30.32 15.46 6.24
C LEU A 323 -30.94 16.31 7.35
N ALA A 324 -30.33 16.38 8.54
CA ALA A 324 -30.86 17.14 9.65
C ALA A 324 -30.84 18.66 9.38
N ASP A 325 -31.84 19.36 9.91
CA ASP A 325 -31.89 20.81 9.84
C ASP A 325 -30.66 21.45 10.47
N ASN A 326 -30.08 22.43 9.78
CA ASN A 326 -28.89 23.15 10.22
C ASN A 326 -27.66 22.25 10.53
N THR A 327 -27.52 21.12 9.84
CA THR A 327 -26.36 20.24 10.00
C THR A 327 -25.03 20.97 9.71
N PRO A 328 -23.94 20.71 10.47
CA PRO A 328 -22.61 21.29 10.20
C PRO A 328 -21.81 20.53 9.17
N VAL A 329 -22.26 19.36 8.71
CA VAL A 329 -21.51 18.44 7.81
C VAL A 329 -22.21 18.23 6.49
N ALA A 330 -21.43 17.75 5.52
CA ALA A 330 -21.89 17.23 4.25
C ALA A 330 -20.87 16.18 3.74
N ASN A 331 -21.31 15.28 2.84
CA ASN A 331 -20.48 14.27 2.19
C ASN A 331 -19.65 13.45 3.18
N VAL A 332 -20.31 12.87 4.17
CA VAL A 332 -19.65 12.02 5.16
C VAL A 332 -19.32 10.66 4.53
N GLY A 333 -18.07 10.22 4.71
CA GLY A 333 -17.61 8.90 4.32
C GLY A 333 -16.90 8.21 5.47
N VAL A 334 -17.06 6.90 5.57
CA VAL A 334 -16.48 6.08 6.63
C VAL A 334 -15.96 4.77 6.06
N GLY A 335 -14.90 4.21 6.65
CA GLY A 335 -14.35 2.93 6.23
C GLY A 335 -13.00 2.62 6.86
N ASP A 336 -12.48 1.44 6.56
CA ASP A 336 -11.13 1.04 6.93
C ASP A 336 -10.21 1.08 5.71
N THR A 337 -9.01 1.62 5.87
CA THR A 337 -8.10 1.86 4.75
C THR A 337 -6.65 1.94 5.20
N ASN A 338 -5.75 2.06 4.24
CA ASN A 338 -4.36 2.41 4.52
C ASN A 338 -4.25 3.83 5.05
N PHE A 339 -3.41 4.03 6.07
CA PHE A 339 -3.20 5.37 6.64
C PHE A 339 -2.32 6.20 5.71
N LEU A 340 -2.97 7.02 4.89
CA LEU A 340 -2.37 8.02 3.99
C LEU A 340 -1.19 7.49 3.15
N LEU A 341 0.06 7.77 3.55
CA LEU A 341 1.27 7.41 2.80
C LEU A 341 1.66 5.93 2.94
N SER A 342 1.26 5.28 4.04
CA SER A 342 1.70 3.93 4.37
C SER A 342 0.72 2.87 3.91
N LYS A 343 1.21 1.81 3.29
CA LYS A 343 0.47 0.56 3.07
C LYS A 343 0.57 -0.42 4.24
N LYS A 344 1.45 -0.15 5.19
CA LYS A 344 1.73 -1.01 6.36
C LYS A 344 0.97 -0.58 7.63
N VAL A 345 0.43 0.62 7.65
CA VAL A 345 -0.38 1.16 8.75
C VAL A 345 -1.82 1.29 8.26
N LYS A 346 -2.76 0.69 8.99
CA LYS A 346 -4.19 0.80 8.72
C LYS A 346 -4.82 1.88 9.58
N ALA A 347 -5.94 2.41 9.14
CA ALA A 347 -6.76 3.32 9.93
C ALA A 347 -8.23 3.22 9.56
N TYR A 348 -9.07 3.16 10.58
CA TYR A 348 -10.49 3.41 10.41
C TYR A 348 -10.70 4.92 10.28
N ILE A 349 -11.33 5.35 9.20
CA ILE A 349 -11.48 6.77 8.86
C ILE A 349 -12.95 7.20 8.86
N VAL A 350 -13.20 8.39 9.40
CA VAL A 350 -14.41 9.17 9.14
C VAL A 350 -13.98 10.50 8.55
N ARG A 351 -14.45 10.82 7.35
CA ARG A 351 -14.17 12.08 6.66
C ARG A 351 -15.47 12.79 6.31
N ALA A 352 -15.47 14.11 6.39
CA ALA A 352 -16.62 14.93 6.01
C ALA A 352 -16.18 16.30 5.48
N GLN A 353 -17.06 16.95 4.76
CA GLN A 353 -16.96 18.39 4.52
C GLN A 353 -17.63 19.12 5.66
N ALA A 354 -16.88 20.01 6.32
CA ALA A 354 -17.45 20.94 7.30
C ALA A 354 -18.02 22.19 6.59
N LYS A 355 -19.19 22.65 7.00
CA LYS A 355 -19.72 23.93 6.52
C LYS A 355 -18.79 25.07 6.97
N PRO A 356 -18.67 26.15 6.17
CA PRO A 356 -17.79 27.27 6.50
C PRO A 356 -18.01 27.81 7.93
N GLY A 357 -16.90 27.93 8.69
CA GLY A 357 -16.92 28.42 10.06
C GLY A 357 -17.49 27.46 11.11
N ARG A 358 -17.76 26.19 10.75
CA ARG A 358 -18.41 25.21 11.66
C ARG A 358 -17.61 23.92 11.81
N THR A 359 -16.28 24.00 11.71
CA THR A 359 -15.39 22.83 11.74
C THR A 359 -15.42 22.10 13.08
N ASP A 360 -15.47 22.81 14.19
CA ASP A 360 -15.60 22.28 15.55
C ASP A 360 -16.95 21.60 15.78
N GLU A 361 -18.05 22.21 15.33
CA GLU A 361 -19.38 21.63 15.39
C GLU A 361 -19.46 20.34 14.55
N ALA A 362 -18.82 20.34 13.36
CA ALA A 362 -18.73 19.17 12.51
C ALA A 362 -17.99 18.02 13.22
N LEU A 363 -16.83 18.31 13.83
CA LEU A 363 -16.09 17.32 14.62
C LEU A 363 -16.92 16.75 15.77
N LYS A 364 -17.56 17.61 16.54
CA LYS A 364 -18.46 17.21 17.66
C LYS A 364 -19.58 16.28 17.16
N ALA A 365 -20.19 16.61 16.03
CA ALA A 365 -21.29 15.83 15.48
C ALA A 365 -20.82 14.44 15.01
N LEU A 366 -19.70 14.35 14.28
CA LEU A 366 -19.13 13.10 13.82
C LEU A 366 -18.68 12.21 14.98
N TYR A 367 -17.95 12.77 15.93
CA TYR A 367 -17.44 12.01 17.07
C TYR A 367 -18.55 11.55 18.01
N ARG A 368 -19.62 12.33 18.15
CA ARG A 368 -20.81 11.92 18.91
C ARG A 368 -21.44 10.63 18.39
N GLU A 369 -21.56 10.46 17.07
CA GLU A 369 -22.12 9.24 16.48
C GLU A 369 -21.17 8.05 16.65
N LEU A 370 -19.86 8.25 16.50
CA LEU A 370 -18.86 7.24 16.82
C LEU A 370 -18.92 6.80 18.29
N ARG A 371 -18.97 7.77 19.21
CA ARG A 371 -19.10 7.51 20.64
C ARG A 371 -20.40 6.77 20.97
N ARG A 372 -21.51 7.15 20.33
CA ARG A 372 -22.79 6.46 20.48
C ARG A 372 -22.68 4.99 20.03
N GLY A 373 -22.06 4.72 18.88
CA GLY A 373 -21.82 3.37 18.40
C GLY A 373 -20.94 2.54 19.34
N ARG A 374 -19.88 3.14 19.86
CA ARG A 374 -18.97 2.52 20.83
C ARG A 374 -19.67 2.17 22.15
N GLU A 375 -20.46 3.09 22.70
CA GLU A 375 -21.05 2.95 24.05
C GLU A 375 -22.35 2.15 24.05
N LYS A 376 -23.21 2.38 23.05
CA LYS A 376 -24.58 1.81 22.98
C LYS A 376 -24.72 0.71 21.92
N GLY A 377 -23.72 0.56 21.04
CA GLY A 377 -23.79 -0.39 19.93
C GLY A 377 -24.77 0.03 18.84
N PHE A 378 -25.25 -0.97 18.15
CA PHE A 378 -26.18 -0.90 17.03
C PHE A 378 -27.41 -1.77 17.36
N SER A 379 -28.57 -1.44 16.77
CA SER A 379 -29.74 -2.30 16.92
C SER A 379 -29.56 -3.61 16.15
N ASN A 380 -30.29 -4.65 16.54
CA ASN A 380 -30.29 -5.90 15.77
C ASN A 380 -30.81 -5.69 14.34
N GLU A 381 -31.74 -4.78 14.13
CA GLU A 381 -32.27 -4.43 12.81
C GLU A 381 -31.19 -3.79 11.94
N ASP A 382 -30.48 -2.77 12.43
CA ASP A 382 -29.37 -2.13 11.71
C ASP A 382 -28.28 -3.17 11.33
N PHE A 383 -27.96 -4.07 12.27
CA PHE A 383 -26.96 -5.12 12.05
C PHE A 383 -27.40 -6.14 10.98
N GLU A 384 -28.63 -6.64 11.03
CA GLU A 384 -29.13 -7.61 10.05
C GLU A 384 -29.25 -6.99 8.65
N ASN A 385 -29.62 -5.74 8.55
CA ASN A 385 -29.64 -4.99 7.29
C ASN A 385 -28.21 -4.85 6.73
N ALA A 386 -27.27 -4.38 7.53
CA ALA A 386 -25.86 -4.25 7.14
C ALA A 386 -25.25 -5.59 6.73
N ARG A 387 -25.57 -6.68 7.45
CA ARG A 387 -25.10 -8.02 7.12
C ARG A 387 -25.66 -8.51 5.78
N ALA A 388 -26.92 -8.29 5.52
CA ALA A 388 -27.56 -8.68 4.25
C ALA A 388 -26.97 -7.89 3.07
N GLU A 389 -26.78 -6.59 3.23
CA GLU A 389 -26.14 -5.73 2.22
C GLU A 389 -24.70 -6.16 1.93
N LEU A 390 -23.90 -6.44 2.98
CA LEU A 390 -22.53 -6.89 2.83
C LEU A 390 -22.46 -8.24 2.10
N LEU A 391 -23.33 -9.20 2.45
CA LEU A 391 -23.41 -10.48 1.74
C LEU A 391 -23.75 -10.30 0.26
N GLU A 392 -24.69 -9.45 -0.06
CA GLU A 392 -25.04 -9.16 -1.47
C GLU A 392 -23.86 -8.51 -2.21
N LYS A 393 -23.19 -7.56 -1.58
CA LYS A 393 -21.97 -6.91 -2.12
C LYS A 393 -20.87 -7.94 -2.41
N GLU A 394 -20.59 -8.85 -1.48
CA GLU A 394 -19.55 -9.89 -1.66
C GLU A 394 -19.94 -10.90 -2.76
N ARG A 395 -21.21 -11.28 -2.86
CA ARG A 395 -21.72 -12.13 -3.94
C ARG A 395 -21.58 -11.45 -5.30
N ASN A 396 -21.93 -10.17 -5.40
CA ASN A 396 -21.80 -9.40 -6.63
C ASN A 396 -20.32 -9.26 -7.03
N LYS A 397 -19.43 -8.98 -6.09
CA LYS A 397 -17.97 -8.98 -6.34
C LYS A 397 -17.46 -10.33 -6.85
N ALA A 398 -17.93 -11.44 -6.28
CA ALA A 398 -17.53 -12.77 -6.73
C ALA A 398 -18.00 -13.06 -8.16
N VAL A 399 -19.18 -12.58 -8.57
CA VAL A 399 -19.69 -12.70 -9.93
C VAL A 399 -18.90 -11.82 -10.90
N GLU A 400 -18.68 -10.54 -10.57
CA GLU A 400 -17.94 -9.58 -11.39
C GLU A 400 -16.48 -9.99 -11.59
N ARG A 401 -15.84 -10.53 -10.54
CA ARG A 401 -14.44 -10.97 -10.57
C ARG A 401 -14.24 -12.36 -11.17
N LYS A 402 -15.30 -13.05 -11.57
CA LYS A 402 -15.20 -14.36 -12.22
C LYS A 402 -14.38 -14.31 -13.52
N SER A 403 -14.37 -13.16 -14.18
CA SER A 403 -13.57 -12.87 -15.38
C SER A 403 -12.56 -11.74 -15.10
N ARG A 404 -11.64 -11.95 -14.13
CA ARG A 404 -10.57 -10.99 -13.86
C ARG A 404 -9.68 -10.81 -15.08
N SER A 405 -9.38 -9.56 -15.43
CA SER A 405 -8.40 -9.27 -16.50
C SER A 405 -6.98 -9.66 -16.05
N ASN A 406 -6.07 -9.89 -17.01
CA ASN A 406 -4.66 -10.14 -16.71
C ASN A 406 -4.06 -9.01 -15.87
N THR A 407 -4.41 -7.75 -16.19
CA THR A 407 -3.93 -6.57 -15.47
C THR A 407 -4.44 -6.53 -14.02
N ASP A 408 -5.70 -6.90 -13.76
CA ASP A 408 -6.25 -6.93 -12.40
C ASP A 408 -5.60 -8.06 -11.58
N LEU A 409 -5.41 -9.23 -12.18
CA LEU A 409 -4.69 -10.34 -11.57
C LEU A 409 -3.24 -9.96 -11.21
N ALA A 410 -2.51 -9.38 -12.16
CA ALA A 410 -1.14 -8.96 -11.92
C ALA A 410 -1.04 -7.89 -10.80
N LYS A 411 -2.00 -6.96 -10.72
CA LYS A 411 -2.09 -5.98 -9.63
C LYS A 411 -2.43 -6.64 -8.29
N GLU A 412 -3.32 -7.64 -8.26
CA GLU A 412 -3.63 -8.39 -7.04
C GLU A 412 -2.42 -9.18 -6.56
N ILE A 413 -1.69 -9.84 -7.46
CA ILE A 413 -0.45 -10.55 -7.13
C ILE A 413 0.63 -9.57 -6.65
N SER A 414 0.77 -8.41 -7.29
CA SER A 414 1.69 -7.36 -6.85
C SER A 414 1.40 -6.92 -5.42
N ARG A 415 0.13 -6.68 -5.07
CA ARG A 415 -0.28 -6.37 -3.69
C ARG A 415 -0.02 -7.53 -2.73
N TYR A 416 -0.30 -8.76 -3.15
CA TYR A 416 0.01 -9.95 -2.36
C TYR A 416 1.50 -10.03 -2.02
N PHE A 417 2.39 -9.74 -2.99
CA PHE A 417 3.82 -9.67 -2.75
C PHE A 417 4.23 -8.53 -1.79
N THR A 418 3.66 -7.33 -1.97
CA THR A 418 4.10 -6.13 -1.22
C THR A 418 3.42 -5.96 0.13
N GLU A 419 2.18 -6.43 0.28
CA GLU A 419 1.36 -6.25 1.50
C GLU A 419 1.15 -7.56 2.28
N GLY A 420 1.38 -8.72 1.63
CA GLY A 420 1.06 -10.04 2.17
C GLY A 420 -0.45 -10.33 2.14
N GLY A 421 -0.88 -11.33 2.91
CA GLY A 421 -2.28 -11.72 3.01
C GLY A 421 -2.57 -13.07 2.37
N VAL A 422 -3.76 -13.23 1.81
CA VAL A 422 -4.20 -14.45 1.12
C VAL A 422 -4.41 -14.12 -0.35
N PHE A 423 -3.85 -14.93 -1.25
CA PHE A 423 -4.21 -14.93 -2.65
C PHE A 423 -5.19 -16.06 -2.92
N GLU A 424 -6.44 -15.72 -3.15
CA GLU A 424 -7.56 -16.65 -3.26
C GLU A 424 -8.49 -16.29 -4.42
N THR A 425 -9.24 -17.27 -4.89
CA THR A 425 -10.29 -16.99 -5.89
C THR A 425 -11.43 -16.18 -5.25
N PRO A 426 -12.17 -15.39 -6.04
CA PRO A 426 -13.36 -14.69 -5.54
C PRO A 426 -14.41 -15.63 -4.91
N ALA A 427 -14.51 -16.88 -5.39
CA ALA A 427 -15.42 -17.88 -4.85
C ALA A 427 -14.97 -18.38 -3.47
N GLU A 428 -13.68 -18.64 -3.29
CA GLU A 428 -13.11 -19.02 -1.98
C GLU A 428 -13.26 -17.89 -0.97
N ARG A 429 -12.94 -16.66 -1.37
CA ARG A 429 -13.14 -15.45 -0.55
C ARG A 429 -14.60 -15.32 -0.09
N LEU A 430 -15.56 -15.50 -1.02
CA LEU A 430 -16.99 -15.45 -0.71
C LEU A 430 -17.35 -16.53 0.31
N THR A 431 -16.94 -17.79 0.06
CA THR A 431 -17.25 -18.92 0.95
C THR A 431 -16.70 -18.69 2.37
N ARG A 432 -15.47 -18.22 2.51
CA ARG A 432 -14.87 -17.88 3.79
C ARG A 432 -15.59 -16.72 4.47
N GLY A 433 -15.93 -15.68 3.70
CA GLY A 433 -16.65 -14.51 4.18
C GLY A 433 -18.05 -14.85 4.68
N GLU A 434 -18.84 -15.63 3.91
CA GLU A 434 -20.18 -16.07 4.31
C GLU A 434 -20.14 -16.85 5.63
N LYS A 435 -19.24 -17.85 5.73
CA LYS A 435 -19.08 -18.64 6.95
C LYS A 435 -18.69 -17.79 8.16
N MET A 436 -17.81 -16.81 7.96
CA MET A 436 -17.36 -15.91 9.04
C MET A 436 -18.47 -14.97 9.50
N LEU A 437 -19.26 -14.44 8.56
CA LEU A 437 -20.41 -13.56 8.86
C LEU A 437 -21.51 -14.25 9.66
N GLU A 438 -21.66 -15.58 9.56
CA GLU A 438 -22.59 -16.36 10.41
C GLU A 438 -22.22 -16.25 11.90
N GLY A 439 -20.93 -16.11 12.22
CA GLY A 439 -20.42 -16.04 13.59
C GLY A 439 -20.21 -14.63 14.13
N ILE A 440 -20.48 -13.57 13.33
CA ILE A 440 -20.37 -12.18 13.77
C ILE A 440 -21.71 -11.68 14.31
N THR A 441 -21.66 -10.91 15.39
CA THR A 441 -22.80 -10.32 16.06
C THR A 441 -22.72 -8.79 16.14
N ALA A 442 -23.83 -8.13 16.43
CA ALA A 442 -23.84 -6.68 16.68
C ALA A 442 -22.93 -6.26 17.85
N GLU A 443 -22.78 -7.15 18.85
CA GLU A 443 -21.87 -6.91 19.98
C GLU A 443 -20.40 -7.01 19.54
N ASP A 444 -20.03 -7.89 18.61
CA ASP A 444 -18.69 -7.92 18.04
C ASP A 444 -18.34 -6.61 17.31
N CYS A 445 -19.32 -6.05 16.57
CA CYS A 445 -19.18 -4.74 15.92
C CYS A 445 -18.97 -3.62 16.95
N ARG A 446 -19.77 -3.63 18.04
CA ARG A 446 -19.61 -2.66 19.15
C ARG A 446 -18.24 -2.77 19.79
N ALA A 447 -17.81 -4.00 20.11
CA ALA A 447 -16.52 -4.28 20.74
C ALA A 447 -15.35 -3.81 19.84
N ARG A 448 -15.42 -4.12 18.53
CA ARG A 448 -14.40 -3.66 17.58
C ARG A 448 -14.37 -2.13 17.45
N LEU A 449 -15.51 -1.49 17.40
CA LEU A 449 -15.56 -0.01 17.38
C LEU A 449 -14.99 0.57 18.67
N ALA A 450 -15.18 -0.07 19.81
CA ALA A 450 -14.62 0.36 21.10
C ALA A 450 -13.09 0.22 21.16
N GLU A 451 -12.52 -0.77 20.47
CA GLU A 451 -11.06 -0.89 20.30
C GLU A 451 -10.49 0.22 19.41
N LEU A 452 -11.19 0.53 18.31
CA LEU A 452 -10.75 1.55 17.33
C LEU A 452 -10.87 2.95 17.91
N VAL A 453 -12.03 3.28 18.50
CA VAL A 453 -12.36 4.61 19.03
C VAL A 453 -12.05 4.67 20.52
N ASP A 454 -10.75 4.73 20.86
CA ASP A 454 -10.29 4.86 22.25
C ASP A 454 -10.65 6.26 22.80
N PRO A 455 -11.35 6.35 23.96
CA PRO A 455 -11.74 7.64 24.56
C PRO A 455 -10.56 8.48 25.04
N SER A 456 -9.39 7.88 25.26
CA SER A 456 -8.16 8.63 25.57
C SER A 456 -7.57 9.36 24.36
N GLY A 457 -8.08 9.08 23.16
CA GLY A 457 -7.52 9.60 21.91
C GLY A 457 -6.24 8.89 21.46
N ARG A 458 -5.89 7.75 22.08
CA ARG A 458 -4.74 6.96 21.67
C ARG A 458 -4.92 6.51 20.21
N ASN A 459 -3.88 6.67 19.42
CA ASN A 459 -3.86 6.38 17.98
C ASN A 459 -4.92 7.11 17.16
N ALA A 460 -5.63 8.10 17.74
CA ALA A 460 -6.55 8.95 17.04
C ALA A 460 -5.84 10.19 16.46
N VAL A 461 -6.21 10.57 15.24
CA VAL A 461 -5.74 11.78 14.56
C VAL A 461 -6.93 12.53 14.01
N VAL A 462 -7.02 13.82 14.32
CA VAL A 462 -7.90 14.78 13.64
C VAL A 462 -7.03 15.57 12.67
N LEU A 463 -7.27 15.41 11.39
CA LEU A 463 -6.60 16.14 10.32
C LEU A 463 -7.63 17.02 9.59
N THR A 464 -7.34 18.29 9.46
CA THR A 464 -8.20 19.19 8.69
C THR A 464 -7.42 19.77 7.49
N TYR A 465 -8.15 19.91 6.36
CA TYR A 465 -7.69 20.65 5.18
C TYR A 465 -8.68 21.78 4.92
N LEU A 466 -8.32 22.99 5.30
CA LEU A 466 -9.21 24.12 5.36
C LEU A 466 -8.90 25.19 4.33
N ARG A 467 -9.94 25.86 3.88
CA ARG A 467 -9.82 27.14 3.20
C ARG A 467 -9.84 28.25 4.26
N PRO A 468 -8.84 29.12 4.33
CA PRO A 468 -8.85 30.26 5.24
C PRO A 468 -10.10 31.12 5.01
N GLY A 469 -10.78 31.55 6.08
CA GLY A 469 -11.87 32.52 6.03
C GLY A 469 -11.42 33.90 5.53
N LYS A 470 -12.36 34.85 5.35
CA LYS A 470 -12.09 36.20 4.84
C LYS A 470 -11.08 36.99 5.70
N GLY A 471 -10.91 36.65 6.96
CA GLY A 471 -9.94 37.23 7.90
C GLY A 471 -8.73 36.32 8.17
N GLY A 472 -8.58 35.18 7.46
CA GLY A 472 -7.56 34.18 7.77
C GLY A 472 -7.91 33.32 9.00
N GLU A 473 -9.13 33.42 9.50
CA GLU A 473 -9.59 32.70 10.69
C GLU A 473 -9.65 31.19 10.42
N LEU A 474 -8.99 30.43 11.31
CA LEU A 474 -8.98 28.97 11.34
C LEU A 474 -9.25 28.52 12.78
N PRO A 475 -9.92 27.36 12.99
CA PRO A 475 -10.01 26.78 14.31
C PRO A 475 -8.60 26.47 14.83
N SER A 476 -8.35 26.71 16.10
CA SER A 476 -7.12 26.28 16.74
C SER A 476 -7.13 24.76 16.99
N GLU A 477 -5.97 24.16 17.10
CA GLU A 477 -5.85 22.73 17.47
C GLU A 477 -6.51 22.46 18.83
N LYS A 478 -6.43 23.39 19.77
CA LYS A 478 -7.05 23.29 21.08
C LYS A 478 -8.58 23.30 21.01
N GLU A 479 -9.19 24.14 20.19
CA GLU A 479 -10.66 24.14 19.98
C GLU A 479 -11.13 22.82 19.39
N LEU A 480 -10.36 22.23 18.45
CA LEU A 480 -10.69 20.93 17.90
C LEU A 480 -10.42 19.78 18.88
N GLU A 481 -9.40 19.89 19.73
CA GLU A 481 -9.17 18.93 20.82
C GLU A 481 -10.34 18.96 21.82
N GLU A 482 -10.79 20.14 22.25
CA GLU A 482 -11.96 20.31 23.10
C GLU A 482 -13.26 19.83 22.44
N ALA A 483 -13.35 19.90 21.12
CA ALA A 483 -14.48 19.41 20.36
C ALA A 483 -14.53 17.88 20.25
N PHE A 484 -13.37 17.21 20.35
CA PHE A 484 -13.26 15.76 20.34
C PHE A 484 -13.63 15.15 21.70
N TYR A 485 -13.24 15.76 22.82
CA TYR A 485 -13.53 15.25 24.18
C TYR A 485 -14.89 15.75 24.71
#